data_b9abfbbdfd306a21470d2eacc6edf6c3
#
_entry.id   b9abfbbdfd306a21470d2eacc6edf6c3
#
_cell.length_a   1.000
_cell.length_b   1.000
_cell.length_c   1.000
_cell.angle_alpha   90.00
_cell.angle_beta   90.00
_cell.angle_gamma   90.00
#
_symmetry.space_group_name_H-M   'P 1'
#
loop_
_entity.id
_entity.type
_entity.pdbx_description
1 polymer ?
#
loop_
_entity_poly.entity_id
_entity_poly.type
_entity_poly.pdbx_seq_one_letter_code
_entity_poly.pdbx_strand_id
1 'polypeptide(L)'
;IVGISLGLGTIVSYGLSIAVGPLPAYIGAMIVAAVIRNYGDLTGSYRINSAALDAVSNISLSIFVTMAINSLKLVQLIDLAIPLLAILAYQMVAIAVFAYLIFWIFQRNYDAVMLGTGAIGFGLGATPNALVNMLSLADKHGPSPKAWLVVSLVGAFLIDFTNAFLITFMAKML
;
A
#
# COMPACT_ATOMS: atom_id res chain seq x y z
N ILE A 1 -2.49 20.44 5.62
CA ILE A 1 -3.43 19.38 5.19
C ILE A 1 -3.03 18.06 5.83
N VAL A 2 -1.79 17.54 5.65
CA VAL A 2 -1.35 16.25 6.22
C VAL A 2 -1.57 16.19 7.74
N GLY A 3 -1.12 17.18 8.49
CA GLY A 3 -1.31 17.25 9.95
C GLY A 3 -2.80 17.27 10.37
N ILE A 4 -3.64 17.95 9.62
CA ILE A 4 -5.10 17.99 9.86
C ILE A 4 -5.69 16.59 9.57
N SER A 5 -5.29 15.94 8.49
CA SER A 5 -5.75 14.59 8.16
C SER A 5 -5.34 13.58 9.22
N LEU A 6 -4.15 13.68 9.77
CA LEU A 6 -3.69 12.83 10.87
C LEU A 6 -4.47 13.09 12.17
N GLY A 7 -4.62 14.37 12.55
CA GLY A 7 -5.32 14.74 13.79
C GLY A 7 -6.80 14.36 13.77
N LEU A 8 -7.53 14.71 12.72
CA LEU A 8 -8.93 14.32 12.57
C LEU A 8 -9.08 12.82 12.31
N GLY A 9 -8.11 12.24 11.62
CA GLY A 9 -8.09 10.82 11.32
C GLY A 9 -8.02 9.94 12.56
N THR A 10 -7.30 10.34 13.60
CA THR A 10 -7.28 9.60 14.87
C THR A 10 -8.65 9.56 15.53
N ILE A 11 -9.41 10.65 15.47
CA ILE A 11 -10.79 10.70 15.99
C ILE A 11 -11.71 9.78 15.19
N VAL A 12 -11.60 9.82 13.87
CA VAL A 12 -12.38 8.94 12.97
C VAL A 12 -12.01 7.48 13.18
N SER A 13 -10.71 7.14 13.29
CA SER A 13 -10.27 5.78 13.62
C SER A 13 -10.83 5.30 14.96
N TYR A 14 -10.82 6.14 15.97
CA TYR A 14 -11.38 5.81 17.29
C TYR A 14 -12.88 5.51 17.20
N GLY A 15 -13.64 6.36 16.51
CA GLY A 15 -15.07 6.13 16.28
C GLY A 15 -15.36 4.85 15.52
N LEU A 16 -14.60 4.58 14.44
CA LEU A 16 -14.70 3.35 13.67
C LEU A 16 -14.33 2.10 14.49
N SER A 17 -13.31 2.21 15.35
CA SER A 17 -12.89 1.08 16.19
C SER A 17 -13.95 0.65 17.20
N ILE A 18 -14.79 1.56 17.63
CA ILE A 18 -15.95 1.26 18.51
C ILE A 18 -17.05 0.52 17.73
N ALA A 19 -17.28 0.90 16.46
CA ALA A 19 -18.37 0.36 15.65
C ALA A 19 -18.04 -1.00 15.00
N VAL A 20 -16.81 -1.15 14.50
CA VAL A 20 -16.41 -2.29 13.63
C VAL A 20 -15.38 -3.18 14.34
N GLY A 21 -14.71 -2.70 15.38
CA GLY A 21 -13.62 -3.36 16.08
C GLY A 21 -12.28 -2.65 15.88
N PRO A 22 -11.22 -3.08 16.55
CA PRO A 22 -9.92 -2.40 16.53
C PRO A 22 -9.37 -2.32 15.11
N LEU A 23 -9.30 -1.10 14.58
CA LEU A 23 -8.75 -0.78 13.28
C LEU A 23 -7.44 -0.02 13.44
N PRO A 24 -6.47 -0.18 12.53
CA PRO A 24 -5.26 0.62 12.52
C PRO A 24 -5.55 2.12 12.42
N ALA A 25 -4.82 2.93 13.18
CA ALA A 25 -5.06 4.37 13.27
C ALA A 25 -4.96 5.12 11.93
N TYR A 26 -4.20 4.60 10.97
CA TYR A 26 -4.03 5.23 9.66
C TYR A 26 -5.29 5.20 8.79
N ILE A 27 -6.23 4.28 9.03
CA ILE A 27 -7.46 4.15 8.23
C ILE A 27 -8.31 5.42 8.34
N GLY A 28 -8.51 5.95 9.54
CA GLY A 28 -9.21 7.20 9.71
C GLY A 28 -8.50 8.37 9.04
N ALA A 29 -7.17 8.40 9.10
CA ALA A 29 -6.39 9.43 8.42
C ALA A 29 -6.54 9.35 6.89
N MET A 30 -6.60 8.14 6.32
CA MET A 30 -6.87 7.94 4.89
C MET A 30 -8.25 8.45 4.49
N ILE A 31 -9.29 8.13 5.26
CA ILE A 31 -10.66 8.59 5.00
C ILE A 31 -10.72 10.11 5.04
N VAL A 32 -10.18 10.74 6.09
CA VAL A 32 -10.15 12.20 6.22
C VAL A 32 -9.37 12.84 5.08
N ALA A 33 -8.21 12.29 4.72
CA ALA A 33 -7.41 12.77 3.60
C ALA A 33 -8.17 12.69 2.27
N ALA A 34 -8.87 11.58 2.03
CA ALA A 34 -9.71 11.40 0.84
C ALA A 34 -10.85 12.42 0.79
N VAL A 35 -11.53 12.68 1.91
CA VAL A 35 -12.59 13.69 1.99
C VAL A 35 -12.03 15.09 1.72
N ILE A 36 -10.91 15.45 2.37
CA ILE A 36 -10.26 16.75 2.17
C ILE A 36 -9.85 16.90 0.70
N ARG A 37 -9.23 15.87 0.11
CA ARG A 37 -8.82 15.90 -1.30
C ARG A 37 -9.99 16.10 -2.25
N ASN A 38 -11.03 15.29 -2.11
CA ASN A 38 -12.22 15.39 -2.97
C ASN A 38 -12.92 16.74 -2.81
N TYR A 39 -13.01 17.25 -1.59
CA TYR A 39 -13.58 18.57 -1.35
C TYR A 39 -12.79 19.69 -2.06
N GLY A 40 -11.46 19.64 -1.97
CA GLY A 40 -10.59 20.61 -2.67
C GLY A 40 -10.73 20.53 -4.18
N ASP A 41 -10.79 19.33 -4.73
CA ASP A 41 -10.93 19.11 -6.19
C ASP A 41 -12.32 19.54 -6.71
N LEU A 42 -13.39 19.31 -5.94
CA LEU A 42 -14.76 19.68 -6.31
C LEU A 42 -15.03 21.20 -6.20
N THR A 43 -14.49 21.84 -5.17
CA THR A 43 -14.74 23.27 -4.90
C THR A 43 -13.71 24.18 -5.55
N GLY A 44 -12.57 23.64 -5.98
CA GLY A 44 -11.45 24.45 -6.49
C GLY A 44 -10.82 25.37 -5.41
N SER A 45 -11.17 25.17 -4.14
CA SER A 45 -10.82 26.09 -3.05
C SER A 45 -9.32 26.11 -2.72
N TYR A 46 -8.63 25.01 -3.00
CA TYR A 46 -7.17 24.90 -2.83
C TYR A 46 -6.60 23.81 -3.73
N ARG A 47 -5.33 23.98 -4.07
CA ARG A 47 -4.57 22.96 -4.83
C ARG A 47 -3.51 22.35 -3.92
N ILE A 48 -3.44 21.03 -3.89
CA ILE A 48 -2.40 20.32 -3.19
C ILE A 48 -1.15 20.28 -4.07
N ASN A 49 -0.04 20.79 -3.53
CA ASN A 49 1.23 20.69 -4.23
C ASN A 49 1.75 19.23 -4.11
N SER A 50 1.73 18.52 -5.23
CA SER A 50 2.18 17.12 -5.28
C SER A 50 3.64 16.97 -4.89
N ALA A 51 4.52 17.86 -5.34
CA ALA A 51 5.94 17.79 -5.01
C ALA A 51 6.20 17.93 -3.50
N ALA A 52 5.45 18.83 -2.82
CA ALA A 52 5.55 18.96 -1.38
C ALA A 52 5.00 17.73 -0.65
N LEU A 53 3.92 17.14 -1.17
CA LEU A 53 3.35 15.91 -0.60
C LEU A 53 4.31 14.74 -0.76
N ASP A 54 4.94 14.59 -1.93
CA ASP A 54 5.93 13.56 -2.21
C ASP A 54 7.18 13.71 -1.30
N ALA A 55 7.64 14.94 -1.07
CA ALA A 55 8.75 15.20 -0.16
C ALA A 55 8.41 14.77 1.28
N VAL A 56 7.23 15.16 1.79
CA VAL A 56 6.76 14.76 3.14
C VAL A 56 6.59 13.25 3.23
N SER A 57 6.04 12.62 2.20
CA SER A 57 5.86 11.17 2.13
C SER A 57 7.21 10.43 2.19
N ASN A 58 8.18 10.84 1.38
CA ASN A 58 9.50 10.22 1.33
C ASN A 58 10.27 10.37 2.65
N ILE A 59 10.21 11.54 3.28
CA ILE A 59 10.84 11.78 4.59
C ILE A 59 10.16 10.90 5.65
N SER A 60 8.82 10.89 5.69
CA SER A 60 8.06 10.10 6.66
C SER A 60 8.32 8.60 6.49
N LEU A 61 8.38 8.12 5.25
CA LEU A 61 8.70 6.72 4.95
C LEU A 61 10.13 6.37 5.40
N SER A 62 11.11 7.23 5.14
CA SER A 62 12.49 7.01 5.55
C SER A 62 12.63 6.94 7.07
N ILE A 63 11.96 7.85 7.79
CA ILE A 63 11.93 7.83 9.27
C ILE A 63 11.25 6.55 9.76
N PHE A 64 10.10 6.20 9.20
CA PHE A 64 9.35 5.00 9.59
C PHE A 64 10.19 3.73 9.40
N VAL A 65 10.81 3.56 8.23
CA VAL A 65 11.66 2.39 7.93
C VAL A 65 12.85 2.33 8.88
N THR A 66 13.50 3.46 9.14
CA THR A 66 14.63 3.52 10.08
C THR A 66 14.21 3.13 11.50
N MET A 67 13.07 3.66 11.97
CA MET A 67 12.53 3.30 13.29
C MET A 67 12.13 1.82 13.35
N ALA A 68 11.51 1.30 12.30
CA ALA A 68 11.12 -0.10 12.20
C ALA A 68 12.35 -1.02 12.29
N ILE A 69 13.39 -0.74 11.51
CA ILE A 69 14.64 -1.53 11.54
C ILE A 69 15.31 -1.47 12.91
N ASN A 70 15.39 -0.28 13.53
CA ASN A 70 15.99 -0.11 14.84
C ASN A 70 15.19 -0.79 15.97
N SER A 71 13.89 -0.99 15.77
CA SER A 71 13.03 -1.69 16.75
C SER A 71 13.13 -3.22 16.66
N LEU A 72 13.76 -3.75 15.59
CA LEU A 72 13.92 -5.20 15.41
C LEU A 72 14.89 -5.78 16.43
N LYS A 73 14.42 -6.77 17.16
CA LYS A 73 15.25 -7.55 18.08
C LYS A 73 16.00 -8.62 17.28
N LEU A 74 17.19 -8.27 16.78
CA LEU A 74 17.99 -9.12 15.90
C LEU A 74 18.23 -10.53 16.44
N VAL A 75 18.38 -10.69 17.76
CA VAL A 75 18.58 -12.01 18.37
C VAL A 75 17.35 -12.91 18.19
N GLN A 76 16.14 -12.34 18.31
CA GLN A 76 14.90 -13.08 18.08
C GLN A 76 14.67 -13.43 16.61
N LEU A 77 15.22 -12.62 15.70
CA LEU A 77 15.16 -12.88 14.25
C LEU A 77 16.01 -14.08 13.84
N ILE A 78 17.12 -14.37 14.54
CA ILE A 78 17.97 -15.52 14.24
C ILE A 78 17.18 -16.82 14.41
N ASP A 79 16.42 -16.94 15.49
CA ASP A 79 15.59 -18.12 15.77
C ASP A 79 14.44 -18.29 14.77
N LEU A 80 13.98 -17.19 14.20
CA LEU A 80 12.91 -17.16 13.20
C LEU A 80 13.41 -17.15 11.74
N ALA A 81 14.73 -17.14 11.52
CA ALA A 81 15.30 -16.96 10.19
C ALA A 81 14.85 -18.05 9.21
N ILE A 82 14.87 -19.31 9.61
CA ILE A 82 14.46 -20.44 8.75
C ILE A 82 12.97 -20.37 8.39
N PRO A 83 12.03 -20.21 9.34
CA PRO A 83 10.63 -20.03 9.02
C PRO A 83 10.36 -18.80 8.12
N LEU A 84 11.04 -17.68 8.39
CA LEU A 84 10.89 -16.47 7.57
C LEU A 84 11.37 -16.68 6.13
N LEU A 85 12.52 -17.32 5.94
CA LEU A 85 13.02 -17.65 4.59
C LEU A 85 12.08 -18.59 3.85
N ALA A 86 11.51 -19.58 4.53
CA ALA A 86 10.54 -20.49 3.94
C ALA A 86 9.27 -19.76 3.50
N ILE A 87 8.75 -18.85 4.34
CA ILE A 87 7.58 -18.02 4.01
C ILE A 87 7.88 -17.10 2.83
N LEU A 88 9.05 -16.45 2.82
CA LEU A 88 9.46 -15.60 1.69
C LEU A 88 9.60 -16.38 0.39
N ALA A 89 10.20 -17.56 0.43
CA ALA A 89 10.32 -18.42 -0.76
C ALA A 89 8.92 -18.81 -1.28
N TYR A 90 8.04 -19.23 -0.39
CA TYR A 90 6.65 -19.53 -0.75
C TYR A 90 5.94 -18.31 -1.35
N GLN A 91 6.09 -17.14 -0.73
CA GLN A 91 5.49 -15.89 -1.21
C GLN A 91 6.00 -15.50 -2.59
N MET A 92 7.30 -15.66 -2.86
CA MET A 92 7.88 -15.40 -4.19
C MET A 92 7.26 -16.30 -5.26
N VAL A 93 7.12 -17.59 -4.99
CA VAL A 93 6.48 -18.54 -5.91
C VAL A 93 5.00 -18.20 -6.11
N ALA A 94 4.29 -17.96 -5.03
CA ALA A 94 2.86 -17.64 -5.08
C ALA A 94 2.59 -16.37 -5.90
N ILE A 95 3.37 -15.29 -5.69
CA ILE A 95 3.18 -14.05 -6.44
C ILE A 95 3.58 -14.18 -7.90
N ALA A 96 4.59 -14.98 -8.23
CA ALA A 96 4.96 -15.26 -9.61
C ALA A 96 3.84 -15.99 -10.35
N VAL A 97 3.23 -17.01 -9.73
CA VAL A 97 2.06 -17.71 -10.26
C VAL A 97 0.88 -16.74 -10.41
N PHE A 98 0.63 -15.89 -9.43
CA PHE A 98 -0.45 -14.91 -9.48
C PHE A 98 -0.24 -13.88 -10.61
N ALA A 99 0.96 -13.36 -10.77
CA ALA A 99 1.30 -12.44 -11.85
C ALA A 99 1.14 -13.12 -13.24
N TYR A 100 1.51 -14.40 -13.35
CA TYR A 100 1.29 -15.18 -14.56
C TYR A 100 -0.21 -15.38 -14.85
N LEU A 101 -1.02 -15.64 -13.82
CA LEU A 101 -2.48 -15.73 -13.96
C LEU A 101 -3.08 -14.39 -14.43
N ILE A 102 -2.66 -13.26 -13.86
CA ILE A 102 -3.06 -11.92 -14.32
C ILE A 102 -2.74 -11.77 -15.81
N PHE A 103 -1.51 -12.09 -16.21
CA PHE A 103 -1.10 -12.02 -17.61
C PHE A 103 -1.99 -12.87 -18.51
N TRP A 104 -2.36 -14.06 -18.08
CA TRP A 104 -3.19 -14.97 -18.84
C TRP A 104 -4.65 -14.52 -18.93
N ILE A 105 -5.24 -14.02 -17.83
CA ILE A 105 -6.63 -13.56 -17.76
C ILE A 105 -6.82 -12.26 -18.56
N PHE A 106 -5.87 -11.32 -18.47
CA PHE A 106 -5.94 -10.00 -19.12
C PHE A 106 -5.36 -9.99 -20.53
N GLN A 107 -5.68 -11.00 -21.35
CA GLN A 107 -5.44 -11.06 -22.81
C GLN A 107 -3.96 -11.07 -23.23
N ARG A 108 -3.01 -11.34 -22.35
CA ARG A 108 -1.57 -11.50 -22.66
C ARG A 108 -0.96 -10.30 -23.41
N ASN A 109 -1.44 -9.11 -23.13
CA ASN A 109 -0.96 -7.86 -23.74
C ASN A 109 -0.03 -7.09 -22.78
N TYR A 110 0.45 -5.93 -23.22
CA TYR A 110 1.34 -5.09 -22.43
C TYR A 110 0.67 -4.57 -21.14
N ASP A 111 -0.61 -4.22 -21.19
CA ASP A 111 -1.36 -3.80 -20.01
C ASP A 111 -1.39 -4.93 -18.95
N ALA A 112 -1.52 -6.18 -19.39
CA ALA A 112 -1.49 -7.34 -18.49
C ALA A 112 -0.10 -7.54 -17.83
N VAL A 113 0.98 -7.29 -18.56
CA VAL A 113 2.35 -7.31 -17.97
C VAL A 113 2.49 -6.22 -16.93
N MET A 114 2.01 -5.01 -17.22
CA MET A 114 2.02 -3.90 -16.28
C MET A 114 1.21 -4.20 -15.01
N LEU A 115 0.01 -4.78 -15.15
CA LEU A 115 -0.81 -5.22 -14.01
C LEU A 115 -0.11 -6.28 -13.17
N GLY A 116 0.52 -7.27 -13.82
CA GLY A 116 1.32 -8.29 -13.16
C GLY A 116 2.51 -7.70 -12.41
N THR A 117 3.19 -6.73 -13.01
CA THR A 117 4.31 -6.00 -12.37
C THR A 117 3.85 -5.23 -11.12
N GLY A 118 2.69 -4.59 -11.19
CA GLY A 118 2.06 -3.97 -10.03
C GLY A 118 1.70 -4.98 -8.94
N ALA A 119 1.11 -6.11 -9.33
CA ALA A 119 0.76 -7.19 -8.41
C ALA A 119 1.97 -7.78 -7.68
N ILE A 120 3.11 -7.94 -8.36
CA ILE A 120 4.37 -8.36 -7.74
C ILE A 120 4.80 -7.34 -6.67
N GLY A 121 4.69 -6.05 -6.97
CA GLY A 121 5.02 -5.01 -6.01
C GLY A 121 4.13 -5.02 -4.76
N PHE A 122 2.84 -5.29 -4.91
CA PHE A 122 1.93 -5.48 -3.77
C PHE A 122 2.26 -6.73 -2.96
N GLY A 123 2.49 -7.84 -3.64
CA GLY A 123 2.69 -9.14 -2.99
C GLY A 123 4.03 -9.25 -2.26
N LEU A 124 5.06 -8.56 -2.69
CA LEU A 124 6.39 -8.56 -2.05
C LEU A 124 6.70 -7.29 -1.28
N GLY A 125 5.79 -6.34 -1.25
CA GLY A 125 6.03 -5.06 -0.60
C GLY A 125 4.74 -4.35 -0.22
N ALA A 126 4.56 -3.15 -0.75
CA ALA A 126 3.42 -2.29 -0.49
C ALA A 126 3.02 -1.51 -1.76
N THR A 127 1.92 -0.76 -1.70
CA THR A 127 1.44 0.07 -2.80
C THR A 127 2.53 0.93 -3.46
N PRO A 128 3.42 1.63 -2.73
CA PRO A 128 4.52 2.36 -3.35
C PRO A 128 5.45 1.48 -4.18
N ASN A 129 5.75 0.26 -3.73
CA ASN A 129 6.62 -0.66 -4.48
C ASN A 129 5.97 -1.11 -5.80
N ALA A 130 4.66 -1.30 -5.81
CA ALA A 130 3.92 -1.60 -7.04
C ALA A 130 4.10 -0.48 -8.08
N LEU A 131 3.96 0.77 -7.65
CA LEU A 131 4.10 1.92 -8.53
C LEU A 131 5.54 2.10 -9.03
N VAL A 132 6.54 1.91 -8.17
CA VAL A 132 7.97 1.96 -8.56
C VAL A 132 8.31 0.88 -9.58
N ASN A 133 7.84 -0.34 -9.38
CA ASN A 133 8.03 -1.44 -10.34
C ASN A 133 7.40 -1.11 -11.70
N MET A 134 6.18 -0.56 -11.69
CA MET A 134 5.51 -0.13 -12.92
C MET A 134 6.23 1.02 -13.62
N LEU A 135 6.73 2.00 -12.87
CA LEU A 135 7.55 3.09 -13.42
C LEU A 135 8.79 2.55 -14.12
N SER A 136 9.53 1.66 -13.46
CA SER A 136 10.74 1.04 -14.03
C SER A 136 10.46 0.30 -15.35
N LEU A 137 9.28 -0.32 -15.48
CA LEU A 137 8.87 -0.97 -16.72
C LEU A 137 8.42 0.05 -17.75
N ALA A 138 7.69 1.09 -17.34
CA ALA A 138 7.20 2.16 -18.21
C ALA A 138 8.35 2.97 -18.84
N ASP A 139 9.42 3.19 -18.11
CA ASP A 139 10.62 3.90 -18.61
C ASP A 139 11.28 3.17 -19.79
N LYS A 140 11.13 1.84 -19.85
CA LYS A 140 11.73 1.02 -20.91
C LYS A 140 10.78 0.78 -22.09
N HIS A 141 9.50 0.63 -21.82
CA HIS A 141 8.52 0.12 -22.80
C HIS A 141 7.33 1.06 -23.03
N GLY A 142 7.30 2.19 -22.35
CA GLY A 142 6.22 3.18 -22.43
C GLY A 142 5.14 3.00 -21.34
N PRO A 143 4.36 4.05 -21.09
CA PRO A 143 3.34 4.04 -20.05
C PRO A 143 2.09 3.26 -20.46
N SER A 144 1.43 2.62 -19.48
CA SER A 144 0.09 2.05 -19.62
C SER A 144 -0.87 2.76 -18.66
N PRO A 145 -1.60 3.80 -19.12
CA PRO A 145 -2.51 4.56 -18.28
C PRO A 145 -3.62 3.73 -17.65
N LYS A 146 -4.10 2.69 -18.37
CA LYS A 146 -5.13 1.77 -17.87
C LYS A 146 -4.63 0.94 -16.69
N ALA A 147 -3.48 0.30 -16.85
CA ALA A 147 -2.89 -0.50 -15.79
C ALA A 147 -2.52 0.37 -14.59
N TRP A 148 -2.02 1.59 -14.83
CA TRP A 148 -1.69 2.54 -13.77
C TRP A 148 -2.90 2.90 -12.92
N LEU A 149 -4.02 3.25 -13.57
CA LEU A 149 -5.27 3.57 -12.88
C LEU A 149 -5.76 2.39 -12.03
N VAL A 150 -5.78 1.19 -12.62
CA VAL A 150 -6.28 -0.02 -11.93
C VAL A 150 -5.40 -0.36 -10.72
N VAL A 151 -4.09 -0.37 -10.88
CA VAL A 151 -3.16 -0.73 -9.79
C VAL A 151 -3.22 0.30 -8.66
N SER A 152 -3.25 1.59 -8.98
CA SER A 152 -3.36 2.63 -7.95
C SER A 152 -4.67 2.53 -7.16
N LEU A 153 -5.77 2.26 -7.85
CA LEU A 153 -7.10 2.16 -7.23
C LEU A 153 -7.23 0.89 -6.38
N VAL A 154 -6.79 -0.25 -6.91
CA VAL A 154 -6.80 -1.53 -6.20
C VAL A 154 -5.87 -1.48 -4.99
N GLY A 155 -4.67 -0.89 -5.13
CA GLY A 155 -3.73 -0.75 -4.03
C GLY A 155 -4.26 0.11 -2.89
N ALA A 156 -4.69 1.34 -3.21
CA ALA A 156 -5.10 2.31 -2.21
C ALA A 156 -6.40 1.91 -1.47
N PHE A 157 -7.33 1.25 -2.15
CA PHE A 157 -8.62 0.91 -1.54
C PHE A 157 -8.73 -0.57 -1.17
N LEU A 158 -8.52 -1.47 -2.12
CA LEU A 158 -8.84 -2.87 -1.90
C LEU A 158 -7.78 -3.56 -1.05
N ILE A 159 -6.52 -3.42 -1.40
CA ILE A 159 -5.43 -4.15 -0.74
C ILE A 159 -5.18 -3.61 0.65
N ASP A 160 -5.04 -2.29 0.81
CA ASP A 160 -4.74 -1.69 2.11
C ASP A 160 -5.88 -1.89 3.10
N PHE A 161 -7.13 -1.74 2.64
CA PHE A 161 -8.30 -2.00 3.48
C PHE A 161 -8.44 -3.48 3.85
N THR A 162 -8.31 -4.38 2.88
CA THR A 162 -8.43 -5.83 3.12
C THR A 162 -7.33 -6.33 4.05
N ASN A 163 -6.10 -5.89 3.86
CA ASN A 163 -4.98 -6.23 4.73
C ASN A 163 -5.20 -5.76 6.17
N ALA A 164 -5.66 -4.54 6.36
CA ALA A 164 -5.95 -4.02 7.69
C ALA A 164 -7.00 -4.86 8.41
N PHE A 165 -8.07 -5.24 7.70
CA PHE A 165 -9.11 -6.12 8.24
C PHE A 165 -8.59 -7.52 8.57
N LEU A 166 -7.85 -8.13 7.64
CA LEU A 166 -7.32 -9.49 7.78
C LEU A 166 -6.33 -9.58 8.94
N ILE A 167 -5.39 -8.65 9.03
CA ILE A 167 -4.40 -8.60 10.11
C ILE A 167 -5.10 -8.42 11.47
N THR A 168 -6.06 -7.51 11.55
CA THR A 168 -6.80 -7.26 12.79
C THR A 168 -7.62 -8.48 13.21
N PHE A 169 -8.26 -9.15 12.24
CA PHE A 169 -9.03 -10.37 12.50
C PHE A 169 -8.15 -11.51 12.99
N MET A 170 -7.03 -11.76 12.29
CA MET A 170 -6.08 -12.81 12.69
C MET A 170 -5.42 -12.54 14.04
N ALA A 171 -5.09 -11.29 14.33
CA ALA A 171 -4.53 -10.90 15.63
C ALA A 171 -5.49 -11.10 16.82
N LYS A 172 -6.80 -11.15 16.55
CA LYS A 172 -7.81 -11.47 17.58
C LYS A 172 -8.01 -12.97 17.79
N MET A 173 -7.60 -13.80 16.84
CA MET A 173 -7.74 -15.26 16.93
C MET A 173 -6.53 -15.92 17.58
N LEU A 174 -5.41 -15.23 17.68
CA LEU A 174 -4.18 -15.64 18.37
C LEU A 174 -4.15 -15.14 19.81
#